data_155ac6b3426bc80c046d58b9d095e976
#
_entry.id   155ac6b3426bc80c046d58b9d095e976
#
_cell.length_a   1.000
_cell.length_b   1.000
_cell.length_c   1.000
_cell.angle_alpha   90.00
_cell.angle_beta   90.00
_cell.angle_gamma   90.00
#
_symmetry.space_group_name_H-M   'P 1'
#
loop_
_entity.id
_entity.type
_entity.pdbx_description
1 polymer ?
#
loop_
_entity_poly.entity_id
_entity_poly.type
_entity_poly.pdbx_seq_one_letter_code
_entity_poly.pdbx_strand_id
1 'polypeptide(L)'
;METKYLKINPADNVVVAISDLKAGEAITVDGHAITLKEDVPAGHKVTLKDFAQGENIIKYGYPIGHAVTAVEQGRWINETQIKTNLAGLLDYTYNPVSVDLNIPKKDLTFKGYRRKNGDVGIRNEVWIIPTVGCVNGIIGQLAEALRRETNCEGVDAIVAFPHNYGCSQLGDDHENTKKILRDMILHPNAGAVLIVSLGCENNQPDVFREFLGDYDTDRVKFMVTQKVGDEFEEGMKILRELYAKAKTDVREDVPLSELRVGLKCGGSDGFSGITANPLLGMFSDFLIAQGGTSVLTEVPEMFGAETILMNRCRTKELFEQTVHLINDFKEYFLSHGEPVGENPSPGNKAGGISTLEDKALGCTQKCGKAYVDGVMGYGDRLKVKGLNLLSAPGNDLVAATALASCGCHMVLFTTGRGTPFGTFVPTMKISTNSTLAKNKPRWIDFNAGVIVENEPMEKTCERFIDYIIRVASGEPVNNEKKNYREIAIFKTGVTL
;
A
#
# COMPACT_ATOMS: atom_id res chain seq x y z
N MET A 1 -5.99 24.49 25.50
CA MET A 1 -6.20 23.20 26.16
C MET A 1 -5.86 22.12 25.14
N GLU A 2 -5.12 21.15 25.54
CA GLU A 2 -4.77 20.01 24.69
C GLU A 2 -6.03 19.18 24.41
N THR A 3 -6.30 18.87 23.13
CA THR A 3 -7.50 18.10 22.74
C THR A 3 -7.28 16.65 23.15
N LYS A 4 -8.03 16.16 24.13
CA LYS A 4 -7.88 14.80 24.68
C LYS A 4 -8.72 13.74 23.96
N TYR A 5 -9.70 14.14 23.18
CA TYR A 5 -10.64 13.27 22.46
C TYR A 5 -11.16 13.98 21.20
N LEU A 6 -11.63 13.21 20.23
CA LEU A 6 -12.08 13.73 18.94
C LEU A 6 -13.40 13.04 18.51
N LYS A 7 -14.41 13.83 18.17
CA LYS A 7 -15.57 13.41 17.40
C LYS A 7 -15.26 13.63 15.92
N ILE A 8 -15.17 12.57 15.11
CA ILE A 8 -14.63 12.64 13.74
C ILE A 8 -15.69 13.19 12.78
N ASN A 9 -16.94 12.74 12.93
CA ASN A 9 -18.06 13.17 12.10
C ASN A 9 -19.22 13.65 13.01
N PRO A 10 -20.00 14.68 12.63
CA PRO A 10 -21.17 15.12 13.41
C PRO A 10 -22.19 14.01 13.72
N ALA A 11 -22.31 13.00 12.83
CA ALA A 11 -23.21 11.87 13.01
C ALA A 11 -22.68 10.78 13.97
N ASP A 12 -21.41 10.87 14.38
CA ASP A 12 -20.80 9.84 15.25
C ASP A 12 -21.49 9.82 16.63
N ASN A 13 -21.71 8.61 17.14
CA ASN A 13 -22.23 8.36 18.48
C ASN A 13 -21.16 7.82 19.44
N VAL A 14 -19.89 7.90 19.01
CA VAL A 14 -18.69 7.68 19.80
C VAL A 14 -17.66 8.78 19.54
N VAL A 15 -16.73 8.98 20.48
CA VAL A 15 -15.51 9.77 20.27
C VAL A 15 -14.28 8.88 20.39
N VAL A 16 -13.17 9.28 19.80
CA VAL A 16 -11.87 8.61 19.93
C VAL A 16 -11.02 9.36 20.95
N ALA A 17 -10.47 8.65 21.92
CA ALA A 17 -9.51 9.18 22.88
C ALA A 17 -8.17 9.47 22.18
N ILE A 18 -7.69 10.71 22.23
CA ILE A 18 -6.38 11.12 21.69
C ILE A 18 -5.25 10.82 22.69
N SER A 19 -5.56 10.91 23.98
CA SER A 19 -4.69 10.50 25.08
C SER A 19 -5.45 9.57 26.03
N ASP A 20 -4.75 8.90 26.92
CA ASP A 20 -5.39 8.10 27.98
C ASP A 20 -6.34 8.98 28.80
N LEU A 21 -7.57 8.53 28.92
CA LEU A 21 -8.61 9.17 29.73
C LEU A 21 -8.87 8.35 30.98
N LYS A 22 -9.25 9.02 32.08
CA LYS A 22 -9.41 8.39 33.40
C LYS A 22 -10.89 8.28 33.81
N ALA A 23 -11.21 7.21 34.53
CA ALA A 23 -12.52 7.04 35.16
C ALA A 23 -12.86 8.26 36.03
N GLY A 24 -14.09 8.74 35.94
CA GLY A 24 -14.57 9.93 36.63
C GLY A 24 -14.21 11.25 35.96
N GLU A 25 -13.35 11.27 34.93
CA GLU A 25 -13.10 12.47 34.14
C GLU A 25 -14.35 12.84 33.33
N ALA A 26 -14.63 14.13 33.23
CA ALA A 26 -15.72 14.63 32.38
C ALA A 26 -15.18 15.09 31.03
N ILE A 27 -15.77 14.59 29.94
CA ILE A 27 -15.56 15.10 28.57
C ILE A 27 -16.77 15.93 28.14
N THR A 28 -16.57 16.95 27.32
CA THR A 28 -17.67 17.77 26.79
C THR A 28 -17.73 17.62 25.28
N VAL A 29 -18.84 17.05 24.78
CA VAL A 29 -19.06 16.80 23.36
C VAL A 29 -20.40 17.43 22.96
N ASP A 30 -20.40 18.26 21.91
CA ASP A 30 -21.60 18.97 21.42
C ASP A 30 -22.34 19.76 22.54
N GLY A 31 -21.57 20.31 23.48
CA GLY A 31 -22.12 21.06 24.62
C GLY A 31 -22.63 20.22 25.78
N HIS A 32 -22.56 18.88 25.70
CA HIS A 32 -23.00 17.96 26.76
C HIS A 32 -21.82 17.37 27.52
N ALA A 33 -21.86 17.45 28.84
CA ALA A 33 -20.84 16.82 29.70
C ALA A 33 -21.18 15.32 29.90
N ILE A 34 -20.17 14.48 29.68
CA ILE A 34 -20.25 13.02 29.84
C ILE A 34 -19.15 12.60 30.80
N THR A 35 -19.54 11.92 31.90
CA THR A 35 -18.61 11.39 32.88
C THR A 35 -18.14 9.98 32.45
N LEU A 36 -16.85 9.77 32.37
CA LEU A 36 -16.27 8.47 32.01
C LEU A 36 -16.47 7.45 33.13
N LYS A 37 -16.95 6.27 32.78
CA LYS A 37 -17.26 5.19 33.74
C LYS A 37 -16.03 4.33 34.05
N GLU A 38 -15.01 4.37 33.21
CA GLU A 38 -13.77 3.58 33.30
C GLU A 38 -12.63 4.26 32.57
N ASP A 39 -11.38 3.77 32.78
CA ASP A 39 -10.20 4.23 32.04
C ASP A 39 -10.32 3.85 30.57
N VAL A 40 -9.97 4.78 29.66
CA VAL A 40 -10.02 4.56 28.21
C VAL A 40 -8.63 4.84 27.61
N PRO A 41 -7.97 3.84 27.01
CA PRO A 41 -6.68 4.04 26.39
C PRO A 41 -6.75 4.94 25.14
N ALA A 42 -5.65 5.61 24.83
CA ALA A 42 -5.50 6.37 23.59
C ALA A 42 -5.78 5.49 22.36
N GLY A 43 -6.46 6.04 21.35
CA GLY A 43 -6.91 5.35 20.14
C GLY A 43 -8.23 4.61 20.29
N HIS A 44 -8.76 4.44 21.49
CA HIS A 44 -9.99 3.73 21.75
C HIS A 44 -11.21 4.65 21.79
N LYS A 45 -12.42 4.06 21.80
CA LYS A 45 -13.70 4.76 21.65
C LYS A 45 -14.45 4.88 22.98
N VAL A 46 -15.10 6.02 23.18
CA VAL A 46 -16.03 6.30 24.28
C VAL A 46 -17.43 6.50 23.72
N THR A 47 -18.42 5.88 24.34
CA THR A 47 -19.84 6.01 23.99
C THR A 47 -20.40 7.39 24.36
N LEU A 48 -21.10 8.06 23.43
CA LEU A 48 -21.72 9.36 23.63
C LEU A 48 -23.17 9.28 24.13
N LYS A 49 -23.75 8.08 24.12
CA LYS A 49 -25.11 7.81 24.59
C LYS A 49 -25.22 6.37 25.11
N ASP A 50 -26.35 6.03 25.72
CA ASP A 50 -26.69 4.63 25.97
C ASP A 50 -27.01 3.91 24.66
N PHE A 51 -26.59 2.68 24.54
CA PHE A 51 -26.89 1.78 23.43
C PHE A 51 -27.72 0.60 23.89
N ALA A 52 -28.79 0.30 23.17
CA ALA A 52 -29.48 -0.97 23.29
C ALA A 52 -28.73 -2.09 22.56
N GLN A 53 -28.97 -3.35 22.93
CA GLN A 53 -28.50 -4.49 22.21
C GLN A 53 -28.96 -4.44 20.74
N GLY A 54 -28.07 -4.66 19.78
CA GLY A 54 -28.34 -4.60 18.34
C GLY A 54 -28.30 -3.18 17.75
N GLU A 55 -28.12 -2.14 18.55
CA GLU A 55 -28.04 -0.78 18.06
C GLU A 55 -26.70 -0.49 17.40
N ASN A 56 -26.71 0.25 16.26
CA ASN A 56 -25.50 0.56 15.51
C ASN A 56 -24.58 1.57 16.21
N ILE A 57 -23.30 1.23 16.22
CA ILE A 57 -22.22 2.16 16.59
C ILE A 57 -21.80 2.90 15.33
N ILE A 58 -21.81 4.23 15.37
CA ILE A 58 -21.51 5.12 14.24
C ILE A 58 -20.15 5.78 14.48
N LYS A 59 -19.23 5.64 13.53
CA LYS A 59 -17.94 6.32 13.47
C LYS A 59 -17.62 6.66 12.00
N TYR A 60 -16.98 7.79 11.76
CA TYR A 60 -16.78 8.32 10.40
C TYR A 60 -18.09 8.65 9.64
N GLY A 61 -19.21 8.78 10.36
CA GLY A 61 -20.54 8.97 9.79
C GLY A 61 -21.23 7.69 9.31
N TYR A 62 -20.64 6.52 9.54
CA TYR A 62 -21.14 5.21 9.07
C TYR A 62 -21.18 4.19 10.21
N PRO A 63 -22.05 3.17 10.11
CA PRO A 63 -22.04 2.06 11.06
C PRO A 63 -20.72 1.29 11.00
N ILE A 64 -20.10 1.11 12.16
CA ILE A 64 -18.90 0.25 12.34
C ILE A 64 -19.24 -1.11 12.96
N GLY A 65 -20.53 -1.44 13.06
CA GLY A 65 -21.07 -2.63 13.70
C GLY A 65 -22.20 -2.27 14.66
N HIS A 66 -22.64 -3.25 15.44
CA HIS A 66 -23.72 -3.09 16.42
C HIS A 66 -23.30 -3.57 17.81
N ALA A 67 -23.93 -3.02 18.85
CA ALA A 67 -23.71 -3.40 20.24
C ALA A 67 -24.21 -4.84 20.51
N VAL A 68 -23.37 -5.71 21.06
CA VAL A 68 -23.76 -7.11 21.40
C VAL A 68 -24.60 -7.19 22.68
N THR A 69 -24.48 -6.20 23.55
CA THR A 69 -25.27 -6.03 24.80
C THR A 69 -25.61 -4.54 24.97
N ALA A 70 -26.46 -4.21 25.91
CA ALA A 70 -26.65 -2.81 26.28
C ALA A 70 -25.34 -2.22 26.85
N VAL A 71 -24.99 -0.99 26.42
CA VAL A 71 -23.81 -0.27 26.86
C VAL A 71 -24.20 1.15 27.29
N GLU A 72 -23.82 1.55 28.49
CA GLU A 72 -24.10 2.89 29.01
C GLU A 72 -23.22 3.97 28.36
N GLN A 73 -23.70 5.22 28.41
CA GLN A 73 -22.95 6.41 28.08
C GLN A 73 -21.67 6.55 28.94
N GLY A 74 -20.57 6.99 28.33
CA GLY A 74 -19.30 7.21 29.01
C GLY A 74 -18.48 5.93 29.22
N ARG A 75 -18.85 4.82 28.60
CA ARG A 75 -18.11 3.56 28.62
C ARG A 75 -17.07 3.49 27.51
N TRP A 76 -16.00 2.79 27.78
CA TRP A 76 -15.08 2.29 26.76
C TRP A 76 -15.79 1.21 25.94
N ILE A 77 -15.88 1.39 24.63
CA ILE A 77 -16.47 0.39 23.73
C ILE A 77 -15.41 -0.17 22.78
N ASN A 78 -15.28 -1.49 22.76
CA ASN A 78 -14.23 -2.22 22.03
C ASN A 78 -14.79 -3.47 21.32
N GLU A 79 -13.91 -4.32 20.78
CA GLU A 79 -14.25 -5.52 20.02
C GLU A 79 -15.06 -6.57 20.80
N THR A 80 -15.08 -6.51 22.13
CA THR A 80 -15.89 -7.45 22.94
C THR A 80 -17.36 -7.04 23.01
N GLN A 81 -17.66 -5.77 22.74
CA GLN A 81 -19.00 -5.17 22.84
C GLN A 81 -19.58 -4.79 21.47
N ILE A 82 -18.77 -4.82 20.41
CA ILE A 82 -19.21 -4.53 19.03
C ILE A 82 -19.05 -5.77 18.18
N LYS A 83 -20.10 -6.10 17.40
CA LYS A 83 -20.06 -7.14 16.37
C LYS A 83 -20.25 -6.52 14.99
N THR A 84 -19.58 -7.09 13.99
CA THR A 84 -19.70 -6.70 12.58
C THR A 84 -21.13 -6.84 12.06
N ASN A 85 -21.53 -5.92 11.17
CA ASN A 85 -22.75 -6.00 10.37
C ASN A 85 -22.53 -6.69 9.02
N LEU A 86 -21.27 -7.07 8.70
CA LEU A 86 -20.94 -7.66 7.41
C LEU A 86 -21.61 -9.03 7.27
N ALA A 87 -22.25 -9.22 6.13
CA ALA A 87 -22.77 -10.48 5.65
C ALA A 87 -22.07 -10.83 4.34
N GLY A 88 -22.12 -12.09 3.89
CA GLY A 88 -21.42 -12.60 2.72
C GLY A 88 -21.48 -11.72 1.46
N LEU A 89 -21.84 -12.29 0.31
CA LEU A 89 -22.00 -11.53 -0.93
C LEU A 89 -23.19 -10.59 -0.84
N LEU A 90 -23.04 -9.39 -1.41
CA LEU A 90 -24.07 -8.36 -1.43
C LEU A 90 -24.34 -7.91 -2.86
N ASP A 91 -25.61 -7.54 -3.12
CA ASP A 91 -26.00 -6.81 -4.30
C ASP A 91 -25.86 -5.30 -4.04
N TYR A 92 -25.27 -4.60 -5.00
CA TYR A 92 -25.01 -3.18 -4.89
C TYR A 92 -25.77 -2.40 -5.97
N THR A 93 -26.17 -1.18 -5.63
CA THR A 93 -26.82 -0.26 -6.57
C THR A 93 -25.89 0.91 -6.84
N TYR A 94 -25.73 1.26 -8.12
CA TYR A 94 -24.91 2.41 -8.52
C TYR A 94 -25.64 3.72 -8.24
N ASN A 95 -25.15 4.46 -7.24
CA ASN A 95 -25.64 5.78 -6.85
C ASN A 95 -24.50 6.81 -7.01
N PRO A 96 -24.21 7.27 -8.25
CA PRO A 96 -23.06 8.11 -8.51
C PRO A 96 -23.13 9.44 -7.79
N VAL A 97 -22.00 9.82 -7.18
CA VAL A 97 -21.82 11.12 -6.54
C VAL A 97 -21.00 12.03 -7.44
N SER A 98 -21.28 13.34 -7.40
CA SER A 98 -20.44 14.31 -8.07
C SER A 98 -19.20 14.59 -7.25
N VAL A 99 -18.03 14.50 -7.87
CA VAL A 99 -16.74 14.81 -7.24
C VAL A 99 -16.15 16.07 -7.87
N ASP A 100 -15.88 17.05 -7.05
CA ASP A 100 -15.09 18.23 -7.39
C ASP A 100 -14.00 18.39 -6.33
N LEU A 101 -12.75 18.19 -6.72
CA LEU A 101 -11.61 18.30 -5.80
C LEU A 101 -11.30 19.76 -5.47
N ASN A 102 -11.64 20.68 -6.37
CA ASN A 102 -11.38 22.13 -6.24
C ASN A 102 -9.93 22.45 -5.82
N ILE A 103 -8.96 21.68 -6.33
CA ILE A 103 -7.53 21.82 -6.08
C ILE A 103 -6.87 22.43 -7.31
N PRO A 104 -6.23 23.60 -7.19
CA PRO A 104 -5.59 24.25 -8.32
C PRO A 104 -4.40 23.44 -8.83
N LYS A 105 -4.19 23.48 -10.14
CA LYS A 105 -2.96 22.94 -10.74
C LYS A 105 -1.77 23.80 -10.34
N LYS A 106 -0.64 23.13 -10.05
CA LYS A 106 0.66 23.74 -9.78
C LYS A 106 1.68 23.21 -10.77
N ASP A 107 2.58 24.04 -11.21
CA ASP A 107 3.70 23.64 -12.08
C ASP A 107 4.83 23.07 -11.21
N LEU A 108 4.65 21.80 -10.79
CA LEU A 108 5.58 21.10 -9.93
C LEU A 108 6.24 19.94 -10.70
N THR A 109 7.54 19.82 -10.50
CA THR A 109 8.36 18.76 -11.11
C THR A 109 9.14 17.99 -10.06
N PHE A 110 9.61 16.80 -10.44
CA PHE A 110 10.62 16.04 -9.71
C PHE A 110 11.76 15.65 -10.66
N LYS A 111 12.91 15.27 -10.12
CA LYS A 111 14.06 14.81 -10.91
C LYS A 111 13.96 13.29 -11.16
N GLY A 112 13.49 12.90 -12.35
CA GLY A 112 13.27 11.51 -12.75
C GLY A 112 14.18 11.03 -13.87
N TYR A 113 14.17 9.74 -14.16
CA TYR A 113 14.89 9.12 -15.26
C TYR A 113 13.91 8.75 -16.38
N ARG A 114 14.02 9.38 -17.55
CA ARG A 114 13.19 9.02 -18.70
C ARG A 114 13.78 7.81 -19.41
N ARG A 115 12.96 6.78 -19.58
CA ARG A 115 13.33 5.56 -20.28
C ARG A 115 13.04 5.68 -21.78
N LYS A 116 13.66 4.80 -22.58
CA LYS A 116 13.55 4.80 -24.05
C LYS A 116 12.09 4.68 -24.54
N ASN A 117 11.24 3.97 -23.83
CA ASN A 117 9.81 3.85 -24.12
C ASN A 117 8.96 5.04 -23.66
N GLY A 118 9.58 6.10 -23.12
CA GLY A 118 8.92 7.30 -22.61
C GLY A 118 8.47 7.20 -21.14
N ASP A 119 8.54 6.03 -20.53
CA ASP A 119 8.21 5.85 -19.10
C ASP A 119 9.25 6.56 -18.20
N VAL A 120 8.90 6.84 -16.96
CA VAL A 120 9.73 7.58 -16.02
C VAL A 120 9.99 6.76 -14.77
N GLY A 121 11.24 6.65 -14.35
CA GLY A 121 11.64 6.09 -13.06
C GLY A 121 12.06 7.17 -12.07
N ILE A 122 11.88 6.90 -10.79
CA ILE A 122 12.39 7.75 -9.69
C ILE A 122 13.69 7.20 -9.10
N ARG A 123 14.10 6.04 -9.58
CA ARG A 123 15.39 5.38 -9.28
C ARG A 123 16.04 4.88 -10.56
N ASN A 124 17.33 4.62 -10.44
CA ASN A 124 18.15 4.03 -11.50
C ASN A 124 18.97 2.89 -10.91
N GLU A 125 18.33 1.73 -10.75
CA GLU A 125 18.91 0.59 -10.06
C GLU A 125 19.29 -0.52 -11.05
N VAL A 126 20.28 -1.35 -10.70
CA VAL A 126 20.61 -2.59 -11.41
C VAL A 126 19.96 -3.74 -10.64
N TRP A 127 19.03 -4.44 -11.28
CA TRP A 127 18.28 -5.52 -10.68
C TRP A 127 18.70 -6.89 -11.23
N ILE A 128 18.70 -7.89 -10.35
CA ILE A 128 18.90 -9.29 -10.71
C ILE A 128 17.66 -10.05 -10.30
N ILE A 129 16.92 -10.56 -11.28
CA ILE A 129 15.61 -11.18 -11.09
C ILE A 129 15.67 -12.64 -11.54
N PRO A 130 15.43 -13.62 -10.65
CA PRO A 130 15.39 -15.01 -11.04
C PRO A 130 14.02 -15.37 -11.63
N THR A 131 13.99 -16.29 -12.59
CA THR A 131 12.73 -16.89 -13.07
C THR A 131 12.25 -18.04 -12.19
N VAL A 132 13.13 -18.55 -11.32
CA VAL A 132 12.88 -19.68 -10.42
C VAL A 132 13.72 -19.59 -9.14
N GLY A 133 13.21 -20.07 -8.03
CA GLY A 133 13.91 -20.03 -6.75
C GLY A 133 15.23 -20.82 -6.68
N CYS A 134 15.44 -21.78 -7.58
CA CYS A 134 16.67 -22.60 -7.62
C CYS A 134 17.96 -21.79 -7.84
N VAL A 135 17.88 -20.61 -8.45
CA VAL A 135 19.03 -19.74 -8.73
C VAL A 135 19.19 -18.58 -7.72
N ASN A 136 18.43 -18.60 -6.61
CA ASN A 136 18.52 -17.53 -5.59
C ASN A 136 19.93 -17.38 -5.02
N GLY A 137 20.68 -18.46 -4.84
CA GLY A 137 22.04 -18.43 -4.32
C GLY A 137 22.99 -17.63 -5.23
N ILE A 138 23.00 -17.93 -6.52
CA ILE A 138 23.89 -17.27 -7.47
C ILE A 138 23.56 -15.80 -7.69
N ILE A 139 22.26 -15.43 -7.75
CA ILE A 139 21.89 -14.01 -7.91
C ILE A 139 22.33 -13.14 -6.73
N GLY A 140 22.31 -13.70 -5.51
CA GLY A 140 22.81 -13.02 -4.32
C GLY A 140 24.31 -12.77 -4.39
N GLN A 141 25.09 -13.78 -4.80
CA GLN A 141 26.54 -13.66 -4.97
C GLN A 141 26.91 -12.64 -6.06
N LEU A 142 26.22 -12.66 -7.19
CA LEU A 142 26.40 -11.71 -8.29
C LEU A 142 26.15 -10.26 -7.86
N ALA A 143 25.03 -10.03 -7.15
CA ALA A 143 24.71 -8.69 -6.64
C ALA A 143 25.76 -8.17 -5.66
N GLU A 144 26.24 -9.03 -4.77
CA GLU A 144 27.26 -8.65 -3.79
C GLU A 144 28.60 -8.38 -4.45
N ALA A 145 29.02 -9.21 -5.41
CA ALA A 145 30.26 -9.03 -6.16
C ALA A 145 30.26 -7.71 -6.93
N LEU A 146 29.17 -7.40 -7.65
CA LEU A 146 29.07 -6.15 -8.39
C LEU A 146 29.05 -4.93 -7.46
N ARG A 147 28.38 -5.00 -6.32
CA ARG A 147 28.39 -3.93 -5.29
C ARG A 147 29.81 -3.67 -4.76
N ARG A 148 30.57 -4.72 -4.47
CA ARG A 148 31.96 -4.59 -4.00
C ARG A 148 32.88 -4.00 -5.07
N GLU A 149 32.67 -4.38 -6.33
CA GLU A 149 33.47 -3.91 -7.46
C GLU A 149 33.22 -2.44 -7.77
N THR A 150 31.96 -1.97 -7.66
CA THR A 150 31.54 -0.67 -8.17
C THR A 150 31.19 0.35 -7.11
N ASN A 151 30.99 -0.05 -5.84
CA ASN A 151 30.41 0.77 -4.77
C ASN A 151 29.09 1.46 -5.17
N CYS A 152 28.36 0.91 -6.15
CA CYS A 152 27.14 1.49 -6.73
C CYS A 152 27.33 2.91 -7.32
N GLU A 153 28.54 3.30 -7.72
CA GLU A 153 28.81 4.63 -8.27
C GLU A 153 28.02 4.87 -9.58
N GLY A 154 27.19 5.93 -9.58
CA GLY A 154 26.37 6.31 -10.75
C GLY A 154 25.04 5.54 -10.89
N VAL A 155 24.70 4.67 -9.91
CA VAL A 155 23.38 4.03 -9.80
C VAL A 155 22.87 4.13 -8.36
N ASP A 156 21.54 4.09 -8.17
CA ASP A 156 20.96 4.23 -6.84
C ASP A 156 21.14 2.95 -5.98
N ALA A 157 21.12 1.75 -6.60
CA ALA A 157 21.37 0.48 -5.92
C ALA A 157 21.66 -0.66 -6.92
N ILE A 158 22.23 -1.77 -6.41
CA ILE A 158 22.35 -3.05 -7.09
C ILE A 158 21.65 -4.09 -6.22
N VAL A 159 20.58 -4.72 -6.71
CA VAL A 159 19.69 -5.55 -5.88
C VAL A 159 19.33 -6.85 -6.57
N ALA A 160 19.45 -7.97 -5.83
CA ALA A 160 18.87 -9.25 -6.20
C ALA A 160 17.54 -9.45 -5.47
N PHE A 161 16.54 -10.02 -6.17
CA PHE A 161 15.20 -10.27 -5.61
C PHE A 161 14.91 -11.78 -5.54
N PRO A 162 15.40 -12.48 -4.50
CA PRO A 162 15.14 -13.90 -4.33
C PRO A 162 13.65 -14.16 -4.07
N HIS A 163 13.14 -15.27 -4.60
CA HIS A 163 11.78 -15.75 -4.35
C HIS A 163 11.68 -17.28 -4.45
N ASN A 164 10.56 -17.85 -4.03
CA ASN A 164 10.35 -19.31 -3.98
C ASN A 164 9.39 -19.83 -5.07
N TYR A 165 9.26 -19.12 -6.18
CA TYR A 165 8.30 -19.41 -7.24
C TYR A 165 9.00 -19.84 -8.53
N GLY A 166 8.19 -20.07 -9.59
CA GLY A 166 8.68 -20.30 -10.96
C GLY A 166 8.78 -21.77 -11.38
N CYS A 167 8.64 -22.71 -10.43
CA CYS A 167 8.58 -24.13 -10.71
C CYS A 167 7.50 -24.80 -9.85
N SER A 168 6.93 -25.90 -10.35
CA SER A 168 5.92 -26.71 -9.63
C SER A 168 4.68 -25.91 -9.21
N GLN A 169 4.33 -24.88 -9.96
CA GLN A 169 3.12 -24.07 -9.80
C GLN A 169 2.08 -24.46 -10.85
N LEU A 170 0.81 -24.40 -10.48
CA LEU A 170 -0.34 -24.72 -11.34
C LEU A 170 -1.16 -23.48 -11.67
N GLY A 171 -1.75 -23.47 -12.89
CA GLY A 171 -2.78 -22.54 -13.30
C GLY A 171 -2.45 -21.08 -13.00
N ASP A 172 -3.36 -20.43 -12.29
CA ASP A 172 -3.29 -18.99 -12.00
C ASP A 172 -2.08 -18.61 -11.14
N ASP A 173 -1.59 -19.49 -10.26
CA ASP A 173 -0.38 -19.21 -9.48
C ASP A 173 0.85 -19.04 -10.36
N HIS A 174 0.96 -19.86 -11.43
CA HIS A 174 2.04 -19.74 -12.40
C HIS A 174 1.89 -18.46 -13.25
N GLU A 175 0.67 -18.17 -13.71
CA GLU A 175 0.39 -16.94 -14.47
C GLU A 175 0.64 -15.68 -13.62
N ASN A 176 0.24 -15.67 -12.35
CA ASN A 176 0.53 -14.57 -11.42
C ASN A 176 2.04 -14.37 -11.24
N THR A 177 2.80 -15.46 -11.09
CA THR A 177 4.25 -15.39 -11.00
C THR A 177 4.86 -14.77 -12.26
N LYS A 178 4.45 -15.22 -13.44
CA LYS A 178 4.93 -14.65 -14.72
C LYS A 178 4.62 -13.16 -14.83
N LYS A 179 3.38 -12.75 -14.51
CA LYS A 179 2.95 -11.34 -14.57
C LYS A 179 3.78 -10.46 -13.64
N ILE A 180 3.92 -10.84 -12.36
CA ILE A 180 4.68 -10.05 -11.39
C ILE A 180 6.15 -9.92 -11.79
N LEU A 181 6.81 -11.02 -12.21
CA LEU A 181 8.20 -10.97 -12.64
C LEU A 181 8.38 -10.12 -13.90
N ARG A 182 7.49 -10.24 -14.91
CA ARG A 182 7.46 -9.36 -16.08
C ARG A 182 7.41 -7.89 -15.68
N ASP A 183 6.50 -7.57 -14.77
CA ASP A 183 6.22 -6.19 -14.37
C ASP A 183 7.37 -5.58 -13.56
N MET A 184 8.06 -6.40 -12.76
CA MET A 184 9.32 -6.01 -12.12
C MET A 184 10.41 -5.75 -13.16
N ILE A 185 10.60 -6.63 -14.15
CA ILE A 185 11.63 -6.50 -15.20
C ILE A 185 11.42 -5.23 -16.03
N LEU A 186 10.16 -4.91 -16.33
CA LEU A 186 9.80 -3.73 -17.13
C LEU A 186 9.57 -2.48 -16.28
N HIS A 187 9.85 -2.52 -14.97
CA HIS A 187 9.61 -1.39 -14.08
C HIS A 187 10.62 -0.25 -14.35
N PRO A 188 10.16 1.02 -14.47
CA PRO A 188 11.04 2.13 -14.85
C PRO A 188 12.08 2.53 -13.79
N ASN A 189 11.95 2.10 -12.54
CA ASN A 189 12.99 2.27 -11.51
C ASN A 189 14.22 1.40 -11.77
N ALA A 190 14.09 0.33 -12.57
CA ALA A 190 15.22 -0.45 -13.04
C ALA A 190 15.93 0.28 -14.17
N GLY A 191 17.19 0.67 -13.97
CA GLY A 191 18.08 1.18 -15.00
C GLY A 191 18.63 0.05 -15.88
N ALA A 192 18.80 -1.13 -15.29
CA ALA A 192 19.18 -2.36 -15.99
C ALA A 192 18.70 -3.61 -15.22
N VAL A 193 18.46 -4.71 -15.93
CA VAL A 193 17.99 -5.97 -15.37
C VAL A 193 18.75 -7.16 -15.95
N LEU A 194 19.32 -8.01 -15.09
CA LEU A 194 19.74 -9.35 -15.43
C LEU A 194 18.67 -10.35 -15.01
N ILE A 195 18.10 -11.07 -15.95
CA ILE A 195 17.19 -12.19 -15.72
C ILE A 195 18.00 -13.47 -15.65
N VAL A 196 17.90 -14.19 -14.53
CA VAL A 196 18.62 -15.46 -14.33
C VAL A 196 17.64 -16.62 -14.28
N SER A 197 17.78 -17.54 -15.21
CA SER A 197 16.99 -18.77 -15.35
C SER A 197 17.84 -19.98 -15.02
N LEU A 198 17.23 -21.06 -14.53
CA LEU A 198 17.88 -22.35 -14.40
C LEU A 198 17.98 -23.07 -15.75
N GLY A 199 16.84 -23.26 -16.45
CA GLY A 199 16.73 -23.90 -17.75
C GLY A 199 15.72 -25.04 -17.84
N CYS A 200 15.25 -25.58 -16.69
CA CYS A 200 14.27 -26.67 -16.64
C CYS A 200 12.99 -26.33 -15.85
N GLU A 201 12.85 -25.09 -15.39
CA GLU A 201 11.70 -24.60 -14.66
C GLU A 201 10.43 -24.45 -15.51
N ASN A 202 9.24 -24.32 -14.87
CA ASN A 202 7.99 -24.03 -15.59
C ASN A 202 8.03 -22.67 -16.30
N ASN A 203 8.72 -21.69 -15.73
CA ASN A 203 8.99 -20.40 -16.37
C ASN A 203 10.10 -20.55 -17.44
N GLN A 204 9.87 -21.39 -18.47
CA GLN A 204 10.86 -21.64 -19.53
C GLN A 204 11.40 -20.33 -20.12
N PRO A 205 12.74 -20.14 -20.22
CA PRO A 205 13.36 -18.86 -20.59
C PRO A 205 12.87 -18.30 -21.92
N ASP A 206 12.68 -19.14 -22.93
CA ASP A 206 12.26 -18.69 -24.27
C ASP A 206 10.78 -18.26 -24.26
N VAL A 207 9.90 -19.03 -23.61
CA VAL A 207 8.48 -18.67 -23.44
C VAL A 207 8.33 -17.39 -22.60
N PHE A 208 9.14 -17.26 -21.54
CA PHE A 208 9.11 -16.07 -20.71
C PHE A 208 9.62 -14.82 -21.45
N ARG A 209 10.60 -14.97 -22.34
CA ARG A 209 11.08 -13.88 -23.21
C ARG A 209 9.99 -13.39 -24.16
N GLU A 210 9.24 -14.30 -24.77
CA GLU A 210 8.07 -13.95 -25.59
C GLU A 210 6.99 -13.24 -24.77
N PHE A 211 6.75 -13.69 -23.54
CA PHE A 211 5.78 -13.10 -22.62
C PHE A 211 6.13 -11.67 -22.19
N LEU A 212 7.42 -11.31 -22.14
CA LEU A 212 7.84 -9.93 -21.85
C LEU A 212 7.36 -8.95 -22.92
N GLY A 213 7.25 -9.39 -24.18
CA GLY A 213 6.95 -8.50 -25.31
C GLY A 213 8.11 -7.58 -25.64
N ASP A 214 7.83 -6.33 -25.98
CA ASP A 214 8.85 -5.34 -26.31
C ASP A 214 9.58 -4.85 -25.04
N TYR A 215 10.92 -4.92 -25.07
CA TYR A 215 11.78 -4.40 -24.01
C TYR A 215 13.11 -3.89 -24.58
N ASP A 216 13.81 -3.04 -23.84
CA ASP A 216 15.13 -2.52 -24.23
C ASP A 216 16.20 -3.59 -23.99
N THR A 217 16.66 -4.23 -25.09
CA THR A 217 17.67 -5.29 -25.06
C THR A 217 19.06 -4.84 -24.60
N ASP A 218 19.33 -3.52 -24.60
CA ASP A 218 20.56 -2.97 -24.04
C ASP A 218 20.54 -2.94 -22.51
N ARG A 219 19.34 -2.97 -21.91
CA ARG A 219 19.12 -2.84 -20.46
C ARG A 219 18.58 -4.09 -19.80
N VAL A 220 18.01 -5.02 -20.58
CA VAL A 220 17.45 -6.28 -20.08
C VAL A 220 18.15 -7.43 -20.80
N LYS A 221 18.88 -8.25 -20.02
CA LYS A 221 19.60 -9.40 -20.53
C LYS A 221 19.23 -10.67 -19.76
N PHE A 222 19.42 -11.80 -20.41
CA PHE A 222 19.13 -13.14 -19.90
C PHE A 222 20.41 -13.95 -19.74
N MET A 223 20.45 -14.74 -18.65
CA MET A 223 21.39 -15.82 -18.45
C MET A 223 20.65 -17.10 -18.08
N VAL A 224 20.94 -18.20 -18.74
CA VAL A 224 20.42 -19.54 -18.40
C VAL A 224 21.57 -20.37 -17.82
N THR A 225 21.51 -20.66 -16.51
CA THR A 225 22.67 -21.26 -15.79
C THR A 225 23.07 -22.61 -16.35
N GLN A 226 22.11 -23.46 -16.76
CA GLN A 226 22.40 -24.78 -17.37
C GLN A 226 23.00 -24.70 -18.78
N LYS A 227 23.05 -23.51 -19.43
CA LYS A 227 23.57 -23.32 -20.77
C LYS A 227 24.95 -22.65 -20.78
N VAL A 228 25.50 -22.26 -19.62
CA VAL A 228 26.83 -21.63 -19.48
C VAL A 228 27.78 -22.52 -18.70
N GLY A 229 29.07 -22.35 -18.89
CA GLY A 229 30.10 -23.14 -18.23
C GLY A 229 30.33 -22.74 -16.78
N ASP A 230 30.40 -21.42 -16.52
CA ASP A 230 30.51 -20.83 -15.19
C ASP A 230 29.51 -19.67 -15.12
N GLU A 231 28.45 -19.89 -14.30
CA GLU A 231 27.36 -18.94 -14.16
C GLU A 231 27.77 -17.66 -13.42
N PHE A 232 28.81 -17.73 -12.58
CA PHE A 232 29.30 -16.54 -11.88
C PHE A 232 30.14 -15.66 -12.85
N GLU A 233 31.06 -16.23 -13.60
CA GLU A 233 31.87 -15.48 -14.57
C GLU A 233 31.00 -14.85 -15.65
N GLU A 234 30.11 -15.62 -16.27
CA GLU A 234 29.21 -15.10 -17.32
C GLU A 234 28.24 -14.07 -16.78
N GLY A 235 27.64 -14.33 -15.58
CA GLY A 235 26.77 -13.37 -14.91
C GLY A 235 27.45 -12.05 -14.60
N MET A 236 28.68 -12.07 -14.09
CA MET A 236 29.47 -10.85 -13.83
C MET A 236 29.83 -10.09 -15.11
N LYS A 237 30.15 -10.81 -16.19
CA LYS A 237 30.40 -10.17 -17.49
C LYS A 237 29.17 -9.41 -17.98
N ILE A 238 27.99 -10.04 -17.97
CA ILE A 238 26.73 -9.40 -18.38
C ILE A 238 26.40 -8.22 -17.45
N LEU A 239 26.58 -8.38 -16.16
CA LEU A 239 26.27 -7.34 -15.17
C LEU A 239 27.17 -6.11 -15.32
N ARG A 240 28.45 -6.27 -15.65
CA ARG A 240 29.35 -5.13 -15.94
C ARG A 240 28.86 -4.31 -17.13
N GLU A 241 28.41 -4.98 -18.21
CA GLU A 241 27.81 -4.32 -19.36
C GLU A 241 26.53 -3.55 -19.02
N LEU A 242 25.63 -4.20 -18.29
CA LEU A 242 24.38 -3.60 -17.81
C LEU A 242 24.62 -2.40 -16.88
N TYR A 243 25.55 -2.55 -15.94
CA TYR A 243 25.96 -1.46 -15.04
C TYR A 243 26.58 -0.29 -15.80
N ALA A 244 27.50 -0.57 -16.75
CA ALA A 244 28.11 0.47 -17.56
C ALA A 244 27.08 1.27 -18.37
N LYS A 245 25.99 0.62 -18.80
CA LYS A 245 24.87 1.29 -19.46
C LYS A 245 24.03 2.10 -18.46
N ALA A 246 23.63 1.52 -17.35
CA ALA A 246 22.78 2.18 -16.37
C ALA A 246 23.42 3.44 -15.79
N LYS A 247 24.71 3.42 -15.46
CA LYS A 247 25.42 4.57 -14.87
C LYS A 247 25.51 5.80 -15.76
N THR A 248 25.19 5.68 -17.06
CA THR A 248 25.16 6.83 -17.99
C THR A 248 23.85 7.61 -17.94
N ASP A 249 22.83 7.11 -17.23
CA ASP A 249 21.56 7.81 -17.10
C ASP A 249 21.67 9.05 -16.22
N VAL A 250 20.94 10.08 -16.60
CA VAL A 250 20.88 11.33 -15.87
C VAL A 250 19.41 11.68 -15.53
N ARG A 251 19.23 12.32 -14.40
CA ARG A 251 17.91 12.83 -13.99
C ARG A 251 17.57 14.09 -14.78
N GLU A 252 16.30 14.19 -15.17
CA GLU A 252 15.74 15.40 -15.80
C GLU A 252 14.51 15.91 -15.02
N ASP A 253 14.06 17.12 -15.32
CA ASP A 253 12.81 17.62 -14.77
C ASP A 253 11.62 16.91 -15.41
N VAL A 254 10.78 16.30 -14.57
CA VAL A 254 9.61 15.54 -14.97
C VAL A 254 8.40 16.14 -14.27
N PRO A 255 7.29 16.43 -14.96
CA PRO A 255 6.10 16.97 -14.34
C PRO A 255 5.49 15.97 -13.34
N LEU A 256 4.91 16.50 -12.25
CA LEU A 256 4.29 15.68 -11.19
C LEU A 256 3.17 14.77 -11.72
N SER A 257 2.59 15.10 -12.88
CA SER A 257 1.60 14.27 -13.58
C SER A 257 2.11 12.89 -14.02
N GLU A 258 3.43 12.65 -14.01
CA GLU A 258 4.02 11.34 -14.29
C GLU A 258 4.21 10.50 -13.01
N LEU A 259 4.04 11.08 -11.83
CA LEU A 259 4.21 10.36 -10.57
C LEU A 259 3.06 9.38 -10.32
N ARG A 260 3.41 8.14 -9.95
CA ARG A 260 2.49 7.05 -9.62
C ARG A 260 2.82 6.52 -8.22
N VAL A 261 1.83 6.51 -7.33
CA VAL A 261 2.01 6.07 -5.95
C VAL A 261 1.05 4.95 -5.58
N GLY A 262 1.54 3.97 -4.85
CA GLY A 262 0.73 2.93 -4.24
C GLY A 262 0.36 3.31 -2.82
N LEU A 263 -0.89 3.06 -2.42
CA LEU A 263 -1.43 3.39 -1.11
C LEU A 263 -1.63 2.10 -0.30
N LYS A 264 -0.95 2.00 0.84
CA LYS A 264 -0.90 0.79 1.68
C LYS A 264 -1.04 1.15 3.16
N CYS A 265 -1.61 0.26 3.96
CA CYS A 265 -1.47 0.34 5.41
C CYS A 265 -1.16 -1.03 6.02
N GLY A 266 -0.46 -1.03 7.15
CA GLY A 266 -0.16 -2.25 7.90
C GLY A 266 0.12 -1.94 9.35
N GLY A 267 -0.30 -2.84 10.29
CA GLY A 267 -0.22 -2.55 11.70
C GLY A 267 -1.06 -1.33 12.11
N SER A 268 -2.26 -1.20 11.55
CA SER A 268 -3.16 -0.07 11.79
C SER A 268 -3.63 -0.01 13.24
N ASP A 269 -3.87 1.20 13.75
CA ASP A 269 -4.41 1.53 15.07
C ASP A 269 -5.59 2.51 14.97
N GLY A 270 -6.15 2.92 16.12
CA GLY A 270 -7.27 3.87 16.18
C GLY A 270 -6.97 5.25 15.60
N PHE A 271 -5.70 5.63 15.46
CA PHE A 271 -5.28 6.90 14.85
C PHE A 271 -5.14 6.81 13.33
N SER A 272 -5.08 5.62 12.74
CA SER A 272 -4.86 5.43 11.31
C SER A 272 -5.86 6.21 10.45
N GLY A 273 -7.16 6.13 10.80
CA GLY A 273 -8.24 6.85 10.10
C GLY A 273 -8.41 8.32 10.51
N ILE A 274 -7.56 8.85 11.38
CA ILE A 274 -7.63 10.23 11.89
C ILE A 274 -6.43 11.05 11.43
N THR A 275 -5.27 10.42 11.27
CA THR A 275 -3.99 11.07 10.97
C THR A 275 -3.44 10.65 9.61
N ALA A 276 -2.70 9.54 9.55
CA ALA A 276 -1.93 9.16 8.36
C ALA A 276 -2.80 8.81 7.15
N ASN A 277 -3.92 8.11 7.31
CA ASN A 277 -4.76 7.75 6.16
C ASN A 277 -5.47 8.97 5.54
N PRO A 278 -6.11 9.89 6.31
CA PRO A 278 -6.62 11.14 5.75
C PRO A 278 -5.54 12.03 5.13
N LEU A 279 -4.32 12.05 5.70
CA LEU A 279 -3.19 12.76 5.11
C LEU A 279 -2.84 12.21 3.72
N LEU A 280 -2.76 10.86 3.60
CA LEU A 280 -2.56 10.23 2.29
C LEU A 280 -3.71 10.54 1.33
N GLY A 281 -4.95 10.57 1.82
CA GLY A 281 -6.11 10.94 1.02
C GLY A 281 -6.02 12.35 0.47
N MET A 282 -5.65 13.31 1.31
CA MET A 282 -5.43 14.70 0.88
C MET A 282 -4.30 14.81 -0.14
N PHE A 283 -3.20 14.06 0.06
CA PHE A 283 -2.11 13.99 -0.89
C PHE A 283 -2.54 13.31 -2.21
N SER A 284 -3.32 12.22 -2.15
CA SER A 284 -3.84 11.51 -3.33
C SER A 284 -4.71 12.45 -4.18
N ASP A 285 -5.64 13.17 -3.56
CA ASP A 285 -6.48 14.16 -4.24
C ASP A 285 -5.63 15.26 -4.88
N PHE A 286 -4.61 15.76 -4.16
CA PHE A 286 -3.67 16.73 -4.72
C PHE A 286 -2.92 16.17 -5.93
N LEU A 287 -2.33 14.96 -5.83
CA LEU A 287 -1.58 14.32 -6.92
C LEU A 287 -2.45 14.11 -8.16
N ILE A 288 -3.69 13.64 -7.98
CA ILE A 288 -4.65 13.42 -9.07
C ILE A 288 -5.04 14.75 -9.72
N ALA A 289 -5.25 15.81 -8.94
CA ALA A 289 -5.50 17.15 -9.47
C ALA A 289 -4.31 17.68 -10.30
N GLN A 290 -3.07 17.25 -10.01
CA GLN A 290 -1.90 17.55 -10.84
C GLN A 290 -1.79 16.60 -12.07
N GLY A 291 -2.69 15.64 -12.24
CA GLY A 291 -2.69 14.67 -13.34
C GLY A 291 -1.86 13.41 -13.07
N GLY A 292 -1.41 13.20 -11.84
CA GLY A 292 -0.71 11.99 -11.41
C GLY A 292 -1.65 10.82 -11.11
N THR A 293 -1.12 9.76 -10.51
CA THR A 293 -1.83 8.50 -10.31
C THR A 293 -1.65 7.97 -8.89
N SER A 294 -2.76 7.56 -8.27
CA SER A 294 -2.78 6.82 -7.01
C SER A 294 -3.44 5.45 -7.21
N VAL A 295 -2.93 4.43 -6.54
CA VAL A 295 -3.47 3.07 -6.58
C VAL A 295 -3.80 2.62 -5.17
N LEU A 296 -5.08 2.28 -4.92
CA LEU A 296 -5.54 1.65 -3.69
C LEU A 296 -5.65 0.14 -3.91
N THR A 297 -5.19 -0.64 -2.95
CA THR A 297 -5.30 -2.10 -2.92
C THR A 297 -5.77 -2.58 -1.55
N GLU A 298 -5.52 -3.84 -1.21
CA GLU A 298 -5.97 -4.47 0.04
C GLU A 298 -7.50 -4.64 0.03
N VAL A 299 -8.00 -5.35 -0.98
CA VAL A 299 -9.46 -5.51 -1.19
C VAL A 299 -10.22 -5.94 0.08
N PRO A 300 -9.71 -6.89 0.91
CA PRO A 300 -10.38 -7.22 2.17
C PRO A 300 -10.51 -6.05 3.17
N GLU A 301 -9.69 -5.01 3.03
CA GLU A 301 -9.78 -3.79 3.86
C GLU A 301 -10.71 -2.72 3.27
N MET A 302 -11.44 -3.05 2.20
CA MET A 302 -12.51 -2.22 1.64
C MET A 302 -13.90 -2.69 2.10
N PHE A 303 -14.02 -3.90 2.66
CA PHE A 303 -15.30 -4.49 3.07
C PHE A 303 -15.96 -3.68 4.19
N GLY A 304 -17.17 -3.19 3.94
CA GLY A 304 -17.91 -2.26 4.81
C GLY A 304 -17.72 -0.78 4.46
N ALA A 305 -16.78 -0.47 3.54
CA ALA A 305 -16.58 0.87 2.99
C ALA A 305 -16.69 0.90 1.45
N GLU A 306 -16.95 -0.25 0.83
CA GLU A 306 -16.95 -0.44 -0.62
C GLU A 306 -17.93 0.48 -1.37
N THR A 307 -19.09 0.77 -0.79
CA THR A 307 -20.09 1.65 -1.42
C THR A 307 -19.58 3.08 -1.62
N ILE A 308 -18.67 3.54 -0.75
CA ILE A 308 -18.02 4.85 -0.88
C ILE A 308 -17.16 4.89 -2.15
N LEU A 309 -16.45 3.80 -2.47
CA LEU A 309 -15.66 3.68 -3.69
C LEU A 309 -16.55 3.47 -4.91
N MET A 310 -17.53 2.57 -4.82
CA MET A 310 -18.48 2.23 -5.89
C MET A 310 -19.25 3.47 -6.40
N ASN A 311 -19.71 4.33 -5.48
CA ASN A 311 -20.47 5.53 -5.85
C ASN A 311 -19.58 6.64 -6.45
N ARG A 312 -18.26 6.53 -6.33
CA ARG A 312 -17.28 7.42 -6.98
C ARG A 312 -16.73 6.85 -8.28
N CYS A 313 -17.17 5.68 -8.73
CA CYS A 313 -16.81 5.18 -10.06
C CYS A 313 -17.31 6.15 -11.12
N ARG A 314 -16.43 6.52 -12.07
CA ARG A 314 -16.76 7.50 -13.11
C ARG A 314 -17.84 7.02 -14.08
N THR A 315 -17.93 5.70 -14.28
CA THR A 315 -18.92 5.06 -15.16
C THR A 315 -19.56 3.85 -14.48
N LYS A 316 -20.69 3.40 -15.06
CA LYS A 316 -21.36 2.20 -14.59
C LYS A 316 -20.51 0.94 -14.78
N GLU A 317 -19.72 0.89 -15.83
CA GLU A 317 -18.80 -0.23 -16.10
C GLU A 317 -17.73 -0.35 -15.02
N LEU A 318 -17.16 0.78 -14.57
CA LEU A 318 -16.21 0.79 -13.45
C LEU A 318 -16.87 0.40 -12.12
N PHE A 319 -18.13 0.81 -11.92
CA PHE A 319 -18.91 0.35 -10.78
C PHE A 319 -19.07 -1.17 -10.80
N GLU A 320 -19.47 -1.76 -11.92
CA GLU A 320 -19.62 -3.21 -12.07
C GLU A 320 -18.29 -3.94 -11.85
N GLN A 321 -17.18 -3.43 -12.40
CA GLN A 321 -15.84 -3.96 -12.14
C GLN A 321 -15.46 -3.86 -10.66
N THR A 322 -15.86 -2.79 -9.97
CA THR A 322 -15.61 -2.64 -8.53
C THR A 322 -16.45 -3.62 -7.72
N VAL A 323 -17.70 -3.88 -8.11
CA VAL A 323 -18.54 -4.92 -7.50
C VAL A 323 -17.87 -6.29 -7.61
N HIS A 324 -17.38 -6.65 -8.81
CA HIS A 324 -16.61 -7.89 -9.01
C HIS A 324 -15.36 -7.92 -8.16
N LEU A 325 -14.54 -6.86 -8.16
CA LEU A 325 -13.34 -6.76 -7.32
C LEU A 325 -13.62 -7.12 -5.85
N ILE A 326 -14.73 -6.64 -5.31
CA ILE A 326 -15.13 -6.87 -3.91
C ILE A 326 -15.71 -8.28 -3.73
N ASN A 327 -16.68 -8.67 -4.54
CA ASN A 327 -17.41 -9.93 -4.36
C ASN A 327 -16.54 -11.15 -4.68
N ASP A 328 -15.68 -11.10 -5.70
CA ASP A 328 -14.75 -12.19 -6.03
C ASP A 328 -13.79 -12.47 -4.87
N PHE A 329 -13.37 -11.41 -4.16
CA PHE A 329 -12.51 -11.58 -2.98
C PHE A 329 -13.28 -12.12 -1.76
N LYS A 330 -14.56 -11.75 -1.59
CA LYS A 330 -15.44 -12.37 -0.57
C LYS A 330 -15.68 -13.85 -0.90
N GLU A 331 -15.91 -14.19 -2.17
CA GLU A 331 -16.02 -15.58 -2.63
C GLU A 331 -14.74 -16.38 -2.36
N TYR A 332 -13.57 -15.76 -2.57
CA TYR A 332 -12.30 -16.39 -2.22
C TYR A 332 -12.24 -16.81 -0.75
N PHE A 333 -12.63 -15.94 0.21
CA PHE A 333 -12.72 -16.31 1.62
C PHE A 333 -13.70 -17.46 1.86
N LEU A 334 -14.92 -17.35 1.33
CA LEU A 334 -15.96 -18.37 1.51
C LEU A 334 -15.57 -19.73 0.93
N SER A 335 -14.88 -19.76 -0.23
CA SER A 335 -14.40 -20.99 -0.85
C SER A 335 -13.34 -21.74 -0.02
N HIS A 336 -12.67 -21.01 0.89
CA HIS A 336 -11.70 -21.58 1.84
C HIS A 336 -12.32 -21.87 3.21
N GLY A 337 -13.64 -21.67 3.39
CA GLY A 337 -14.35 -21.88 4.65
C GLY A 337 -14.09 -20.79 5.70
N GLU A 338 -13.54 -19.63 5.27
CA GLU A 338 -13.21 -18.53 6.15
C GLU A 338 -14.30 -17.44 6.15
N PRO A 339 -14.59 -16.83 7.31
CA PRO A 339 -15.55 -15.74 7.37
C PRO A 339 -15.00 -14.48 6.70
N VAL A 340 -15.85 -13.74 5.99
CA VAL A 340 -15.50 -12.46 5.34
C VAL A 340 -14.97 -11.43 6.35
N GLY A 341 -15.37 -11.52 7.63
CA GLY A 341 -15.02 -10.59 8.70
C GLY A 341 -13.82 -10.98 9.57
N GLU A 342 -12.91 -11.87 9.14
CA GLU A 342 -11.76 -12.35 9.92
C GLU A 342 -10.80 -11.22 10.36
N ASN A 343 -10.58 -10.23 9.54
CA ASN A 343 -9.87 -9.00 9.93
C ASN A 343 -10.79 -8.12 10.82
N PRO A 344 -10.33 -7.36 11.82
CA PRO A 344 -8.94 -6.93 12.14
C PRO A 344 -8.14 -7.95 12.95
N SER A 345 -6.79 -7.87 12.81
CA SER A 345 -5.86 -8.71 13.57
C SER A 345 -5.89 -8.37 15.07
N PRO A 346 -5.38 -9.27 15.94
CA PRO A 346 -5.28 -8.97 17.39
C PRO A 346 -4.53 -7.66 17.69
N GLY A 347 -3.49 -7.33 16.93
CA GLY A 347 -2.75 -6.08 17.07
C GLY A 347 -3.56 -4.84 16.71
N ASN A 348 -4.43 -4.93 15.69
CA ASN A 348 -5.35 -3.84 15.35
C ASN A 348 -6.40 -3.61 16.46
N LYS A 349 -6.95 -4.69 17.03
CA LYS A 349 -7.92 -4.63 18.15
C LYS A 349 -7.29 -3.99 19.38
N ALA A 350 -6.08 -4.42 19.76
CA ALA A 350 -5.32 -3.80 20.84
C ALA A 350 -4.98 -2.32 20.58
N GLY A 351 -4.98 -1.88 19.33
CA GLY A 351 -4.79 -0.48 18.92
C GLY A 351 -6.08 0.34 18.81
N GLY A 352 -7.25 -0.21 19.18
CA GLY A 352 -8.53 0.51 19.22
C GLY A 352 -9.46 0.30 18.01
N ILE A 353 -9.10 -0.56 17.05
CA ILE A 353 -9.98 -0.94 15.94
C ILE A 353 -10.86 -2.12 16.40
N SER A 354 -12.19 -2.03 16.20
CA SER A 354 -13.12 -3.02 16.74
C SER A 354 -13.58 -4.06 15.72
N THR A 355 -13.92 -3.62 14.52
CA THR A 355 -14.52 -4.45 13.45
C THR A 355 -13.83 -4.22 12.13
N LEU A 356 -14.18 -5.00 11.11
CA LEU A 356 -13.65 -4.80 9.76
C LEU A 356 -14.18 -3.50 9.15
N GLU A 357 -15.44 -3.12 9.39
CA GLU A 357 -15.99 -1.84 8.94
C GLU A 357 -15.26 -0.65 9.58
N ASP A 358 -14.95 -0.71 10.87
CA ASP A 358 -14.14 0.32 11.55
C ASP A 358 -12.78 0.46 10.89
N LYS A 359 -12.13 -0.67 10.55
CA LYS A 359 -10.87 -0.69 9.82
C LYS A 359 -11.02 -0.16 8.39
N ALA A 360 -11.99 -0.65 7.64
CA ALA A 360 -12.19 -0.33 6.22
C ALA A 360 -12.52 1.16 6.01
N LEU A 361 -13.39 1.74 6.83
CA LEU A 361 -13.71 3.16 6.78
C LEU A 361 -12.50 4.05 7.08
N GLY A 362 -11.59 3.60 7.96
CA GLY A 362 -10.32 4.27 8.20
C GLY A 362 -9.32 4.07 7.06
N CYS A 363 -9.23 2.85 6.51
CA CYS A 363 -8.27 2.48 5.48
C CYS A 363 -8.58 3.12 4.12
N THR A 364 -9.83 3.15 3.70
CA THR A 364 -10.24 3.72 2.40
C THR A 364 -10.00 5.23 2.29
N GLN A 365 -9.86 5.93 3.41
CA GLN A 365 -9.53 7.35 3.40
C GLN A 365 -8.19 7.65 2.71
N LYS A 366 -7.27 6.66 2.62
CA LYS A 366 -5.98 6.82 1.90
C LYS A 366 -6.14 7.29 0.46
N CYS A 367 -7.24 6.94 -0.20
CA CYS A 367 -7.48 7.30 -1.60
C CYS A 367 -8.18 8.65 -1.80
N GLY A 368 -8.43 9.41 -0.73
CA GLY A 368 -9.07 10.71 -0.80
C GLY A 368 -10.51 10.66 -1.32
N LYS A 369 -10.90 11.68 -2.10
CA LYS A 369 -12.26 11.89 -2.60
C LYS A 369 -12.38 11.78 -4.12
N ALA A 370 -11.25 11.60 -4.85
CA ALA A 370 -11.22 11.54 -6.30
C ALA A 370 -12.16 10.47 -6.89
N TYR A 371 -12.57 10.64 -8.15
CA TYR A 371 -13.25 9.57 -8.88
C TYR A 371 -12.37 8.33 -9.00
N VAL A 372 -12.98 7.15 -8.98
CA VAL A 372 -12.33 5.91 -9.41
C VAL A 372 -12.30 5.90 -10.95
N ASP A 373 -11.10 5.94 -11.49
CA ASP A 373 -10.83 6.03 -12.94
C ASP A 373 -10.44 4.68 -13.56
N GLY A 374 -10.06 3.70 -12.75
CA GLY A 374 -9.70 2.35 -13.21
C GLY A 374 -9.82 1.28 -12.14
N VAL A 375 -10.05 0.06 -12.59
CA VAL A 375 -10.05 -1.16 -11.76
C VAL A 375 -9.15 -2.20 -12.44
N MET A 376 -8.26 -2.82 -11.68
CA MET A 376 -7.23 -3.73 -12.18
C MET A 376 -7.28 -5.07 -11.45
N GLY A 377 -7.06 -6.15 -12.20
CA GLY A 377 -6.81 -7.48 -11.66
C GLY A 377 -5.40 -7.61 -11.05
N TYR A 378 -5.15 -8.69 -10.33
CA TYR A 378 -3.81 -8.99 -9.78
C TYR A 378 -2.80 -9.21 -10.92
N GLY A 379 -1.68 -8.50 -10.85
CA GLY A 379 -0.63 -8.54 -11.87
C GLY A 379 -0.98 -7.77 -13.16
N ASP A 380 -1.96 -6.89 -13.14
CA ASP A 380 -2.21 -5.94 -14.23
C ASP A 380 -1.33 -4.69 -14.06
N ARG A 381 -0.97 -4.08 -15.19
CA ARG A 381 -0.22 -2.82 -15.21
C ARG A 381 -1.15 -1.62 -15.34
N LEU A 382 -0.76 -0.50 -14.75
CA LEU A 382 -1.43 0.79 -14.87
C LEU A 382 -1.57 1.23 -16.33
N LYS A 383 -2.78 1.60 -16.73
CA LYS A 383 -3.12 2.11 -18.06
C LYS A 383 -3.80 3.48 -18.01
N VAL A 384 -4.39 3.83 -16.86
CA VAL A 384 -5.21 5.01 -16.69
C VAL A 384 -4.65 5.87 -15.57
N LYS A 385 -4.54 7.18 -15.77
CA LYS A 385 -4.19 8.14 -14.73
C LYS A 385 -5.36 8.36 -13.78
N GLY A 386 -5.11 8.93 -12.61
CA GLY A 386 -6.13 9.14 -11.58
C GLY A 386 -6.13 8.06 -10.50
N LEU A 387 -7.25 7.86 -9.82
CA LEU A 387 -7.39 6.83 -8.80
C LEU A 387 -7.74 5.48 -9.44
N ASN A 388 -6.92 4.49 -9.15
CA ASN A 388 -7.15 3.11 -9.59
C ASN A 388 -7.30 2.18 -8.37
N LEU A 389 -8.16 1.18 -8.50
CA LEU A 389 -8.30 0.08 -7.55
C LEU A 389 -7.57 -1.16 -8.10
N LEU A 390 -6.80 -1.85 -7.25
CA LEU A 390 -6.02 -3.02 -7.63
C LEU A 390 -6.43 -4.22 -6.77
N SER A 391 -6.70 -5.35 -7.41
CA SER A 391 -6.94 -6.63 -6.72
C SER A 391 -5.64 -7.14 -6.08
N ALA A 392 -5.60 -7.16 -4.75
CA ALA A 392 -4.59 -7.87 -3.96
C ALA A 392 -5.10 -8.10 -2.53
N PRO A 393 -4.57 -9.11 -1.81
CA PRO A 393 -4.94 -9.37 -0.42
C PRO A 393 -4.43 -8.30 0.54
N GLY A 394 -4.84 -8.36 1.81
CA GLY A 394 -4.35 -7.47 2.88
C GLY A 394 -2.93 -7.78 3.38
N ASN A 395 -2.32 -8.90 2.98
CA ASN A 395 -0.95 -9.26 3.37
C ASN A 395 0.04 -8.18 2.90
N ASP A 396 0.85 -7.63 3.83
CA ASP A 396 1.73 -6.50 3.58
C ASP A 396 2.70 -6.73 2.41
N LEU A 397 3.33 -7.91 2.36
CA LEU A 397 4.33 -8.23 1.35
C LEU A 397 3.69 -8.38 -0.04
N VAL A 398 2.58 -9.12 -0.11
CA VAL A 398 1.87 -9.39 -1.38
C VAL A 398 1.26 -8.11 -1.94
N ALA A 399 0.58 -7.33 -1.09
CA ALA A 399 -0.07 -6.08 -1.51
C ALA A 399 0.95 -5.02 -1.96
N ALA A 400 2.05 -4.85 -1.22
CA ALA A 400 3.09 -3.90 -1.61
C ALA A 400 3.82 -4.31 -2.89
N THR A 401 4.07 -5.63 -3.08
CA THR A 401 4.62 -6.17 -4.34
C THR A 401 3.65 -5.91 -5.51
N ALA A 402 2.35 -6.14 -5.31
CA ALA A 402 1.34 -5.88 -6.34
C ALA A 402 1.27 -4.38 -6.73
N LEU A 403 1.28 -3.47 -5.76
CA LEU A 403 1.33 -2.02 -6.00
C LEU A 403 2.59 -1.61 -6.78
N ALA A 404 3.74 -2.12 -6.39
CA ALA A 404 4.98 -1.80 -7.09
C ALA A 404 4.97 -2.38 -8.51
N SER A 405 4.59 -3.65 -8.69
CA SER A 405 4.59 -4.31 -10.00
C SER A 405 3.57 -3.70 -10.97
N CYS A 406 2.42 -3.21 -10.51
CA CYS A 406 1.49 -2.53 -11.42
C CYS A 406 2.06 -1.23 -12.02
N GLY A 407 3.22 -0.74 -11.54
CA GLY A 407 3.96 0.41 -12.07
C GLY A 407 3.99 1.61 -11.13
N CYS A 408 3.64 1.47 -9.85
CA CYS A 408 3.82 2.53 -8.86
C CYS A 408 5.32 2.74 -8.56
N HIS A 409 5.76 3.98 -8.65
CA HIS A 409 7.16 4.36 -8.43
C HIS A 409 7.60 4.19 -6.97
N MET A 410 6.67 4.36 -6.04
CA MET A 410 6.84 4.21 -4.61
C MET A 410 5.55 3.73 -3.95
N VAL A 411 5.66 3.13 -2.77
CA VAL A 411 4.54 2.75 -1.91
C VAL A 411 4.51 3.64 -0.68
N LEU A 412 3.39 4.30 -0.44
CA LEU A 412 3.12 5.08 0.76
C LEU A 412 2.43 4.17 1.78
N PHE A 413 3.16 3.83 2.83
CA PHE A 413 2.79 2.79 3.80
C PHE A 413 2.48 3.41 5.17
N THR A 414 1.20 3.56 5.51
CA THR A 414 0.80 4.06 6.83
C THR A 414 0.85 2.96 7.88
N THR A 415 1.24 3.29 9.10
CA THR A 415 1.37 2.32 10.18
C THR A 415 1.23 2.96 11.56
N GLY A 416 0.49 2.31 12.47
CA GLY A 416 0.36 2.71 13.87
C GLY A 416 1.31 1.95 14.80
N ARG A 417 1.75 0.75 14.39
CA ARG A 417 2.61 -0.12 15.20
C ARG A 417 4.02 -0.29 14.65
N GLY A 418 4.22 0.03 13.36
CA GLY A 418 5.51 -0.01 12.69
C GLY A 418 5.89 -1.37 12.13
N THR A 419 6.67 -1.33 11.05
CA THR A 419 7.31 -2.49 10.45
C THR A 419 8.61 -2.08 9.76
N PRO A 420 9.68 -2.89 9.79
CA PRO A 420 10.88 -2.61 9.01
C PRO A 420 10.73 -2.93 7.53
N PHE A 421 9.69 -3.70 7.14
CA PHE A 421 9.44 -4.18 5.79
C PHE A 421 9.54 -3.08 4.73
N GLY A 422 10.04 -3.43 3.54
CA GLY A 422 9.98 -2.64 2.30
C GLY A 422 9.90 -3.56 1.09
N THR A 423 9.19 -3.15 0.04
CA THR A 423 9.15 -3.85 -1.24
C THR A 423 10.27 -3.38 -2.18
N PHE A 424 10.27 -3.79 -3.42
CA PHE A 424 11.34 -3.51 -4.40
C PHE A 424 11.38 -2.06 -4.91
N VAL A 425 10.41 -1.23 -4.54
CA VAL A 425 10.43 0.23 -4.77
C VAL A 425 10.51 0.97 -3.41
N PRO A 426 10.85 2.27 -3.39
CA PRO A 426 10.80 3.07 -2.18
C PRO A 426 9.49 2.85 -1.43
N THR A 427 9.56 2.38 -0.18
CA THR A 427 8.42 2.08 0.67
C THR A 427 8.44 3.00 1.88
N MET A 428 7.83 4.17 1.71
CA MET A 428 7.83 5.24 2.71
C MET A 428 6.86 4.90 3.85
N LYS A 429 7.37 4.80 5.10
CA LYS A 429 6.54 4.57 6.28
C LYS A 429 6.09 5.88 6.89
N ILE A 430 4.77 6.01 7.01
CA ILE A 430 4.10 7.17 7.62
C ILE A 430 3.45 6.71 8.92
N SER A 431 3.96 7.20 10.06
CA SER A 431 3.39 6.85 11.37
C SER A 431 2.09 7.60 11.63
N THR A 432 1.13 6.90 12.26
CA THR A 432 -0.14 7.47 12.70
C THR A 432 -0.01 8.26 14.00
N ASN A 433 1.07 8.02 14.76
CA ASN A 433 1.32 8.62 16.07
C ASN A 433 2.81 8.97 16.26
N SER A 434 3.07 10.00 17.05
CA SER A 434 4.44 10.52 17.29
C SER A 434 5.27 9.60 18.19
N THR A 435 4.64 8.79 19.03
CA THR A 435 5.34 7.82 19.87
C THR A 435 6.06 6.78 19.02
N LEU A 436 5.40 6.24 18.00
CA LEU A 436 6.02 5.32 17.05
C LEU A 436 7.17 5.99 16.30
N ALA A 437 6.95 7.20 15.77
CA ALA A 437 7.99 7.94 15.05
C ALA A 437 9.24 8.16 15.90
N LYS A 438 9.05 8.54 17.15
CA LYS A 438 10.14 8.75 18.12
C LYS A 438 10.88 7.46 18.47
N ASN A 439 10.13 6.37 18.70
CA ASN A 439 10.71 5.09 19.16
C ASN A 439 11.35 4.28 18.02
N LYS A 440 10.92 4.50 16.78
CA LYS A 440 11.38 3.74 15.59
C LYS A 440 11.87 4.67 14.45
N PRO A 441 12.81 5.60 14.72
CA PRO A 441 13.26 6.57 13.71
C PRO A 441 13.97 5.92 12.52
N ARG A 442 14.39 4.66 12.65
CA ARG A 442 15.02 3.88 11.56
C ARG A 442 14.00 3.14 10.69
N TRP A 443 12.72 3.16 11.06
CA TRP A 443 11.63 2.56 10.29
C TRP A 443 10.73 3.63 9.68
N ILE A 444 10.45 4.70 10.43
CA ILE A 444 9.49 5.74 10.08
C ILE A 444 10.19 6.86 9.30
N ASP A 445 9.60 7.23 8.18
CA ASP A 445 10.08 8.30 7.29
C ASP A 445 9.34 9.62 7.52
N PHE A 446 8.04 9.54 7.87
CA PHE A 446 7.21 10.73 8.12
C PHE A 446 6.27 10.53 9.31
N ASN A 447 6.16 11.55 10.16
CA ASN A 447 5.27 11.54 11.32
C ASN A 447 3.98 12.30 11.03
N ALA A 448 2.85 11.58 10.87
CA ALA A 448 1.52 12.17 10.77
C ALA A 448 0.83 12.33 12.15
N GLY A 449 1.40 11.78 13.23
CA GLY A 449 0.86 11.91 14.58
C GLY A 449 0.75 13.36 15.07
N VAL A 450 1.56 14.26 14.53
CA VAL A 450 1.50 15.72 14.82
C VAL A 450 0.14 16.35 14.55
N ILE A 451 -0.70 15.72 13.70
CA ILE A 451 -2.05 16.18 13.37
C ILE A 451 -2.95 16.22 14.62
N VAL A 452 -2.87 15.19 15.47
CA VAL A 452 -3.60 15.16 16.76
C VAL A 452 -2.90 15.93 17.87
N GLU A 453 -1.68 16.42 17.63
CA GLU A 453 -0.88 17.29 18.49
C GLU A 453 -1.02 18.77 18.11
N ASN A 454 -2.11 19.15 17.43
CA ASN A 454 -2.49 20.48 17.00
C ASN A 454 -1.73 21.07 15.78
N GLU A 455 -1.04 20.26 14.96
CA GLU A 455 -0.60 20.73 13.66
C GLU A 455 -1.75 20.59 12.63
N PRO A 456 -2.16 21.65 11.93
CA PRO A 456 -3.22 21.56 10.92
C PRO A 456 -2.89 20.53 9.83
N MET A 457 -3.90 19.77 9.40
CA MET A 457 -3.76 18.73 8.36
C MET A 457 -3.20 19.31 7.07
N GLU A 458 -3.64 20.49 6.67
CA GLU A 458 -3.20 21.20 5.45
C GLU A 458 -1.69 21.48 5.50
N LYS A 459 -1.20 22.01 6.63
CA LYS A 459 0.22 22.28 6.83
C LYS A 459 1.06 21.00 6.83
N THR A 460 0.55 19.95 7.47
CA THR A 460 1.20 18.64 7.45
C THR A 460 1.25 18.09 6.03
N CYS A 461 0.16 18.26 5.24
CA CYS A 461 0.10 17.83 3.84
C CYS A 461 1.09 18.59 2.95
N GLU A 462 1.26 19.90 3.12
CA GLU A 462 2.28 20.67 2.40
C GLU A 462 3.68 20.11 2.63
N ARG A 463 4.06 19.87 3.88
CA ARG A 463 5.36 19.25 4.22
C ARG A 463 5.49 17.84 3.64
N PHE A 464 4.38 17.08 3.59
CA PHE A 464 4.35 15.74 3.03
C PHE A 464 4.54 15.77 1.51
N ILE A 465 3.89 16.68 0.80
CA ILE A 465 4.08 16.91 -0.65
C ILE A 465 5.55 17.20 -0.95
N ASP A 466 6.15 18.14 -0.22
CA ASP A 466 7.57 18.51 -0.41
C ASP A 466 8.49 17.30 -0.18
N TYR A 467 8.19 16.46 0.81
CA TYR A 467 8.97 15.27 1.09
C TYR A 467 8.81 14.22 -0.02
N ILE A 468 7.60 13.99 -0.52
CA ILE A 468 7.35 13.09 -1.66
C ILE A 468 8.14 13.54 -2.90
N ILE A 469 8.16 14.84 -3.20
CA ILE A 469 8.92 15.38 -4.35
C ILE A 469 10.43 15.14 -4.16
N ARG A 470 10.97 15.33 -2.95
CA ARG A 470 12.38 15.01 -2.68
C ARG A 470 12.69 13.52 -2.85
N VAL A 471 11.80 12.62 -2.35
CA VAL A 471 11.96 11.18 -2.52
C VAL A 471 11.86 10.79 -3.99
N ALA A 472 10.92 11.34 -4.74
CA ALA A 472 10.82 11.15 -6.18
C ALA A 472 12.04 11.68 -6.94
N SER A 473 12.72 12.69 -6.38
CA SER A 473 13.95 13.28 -6.92
C SER A 473 15.25 12.58 -6.46
N GLY A 474 15.15 11.49 -5.68
CA GLY A 474 16.30 10.64 -5.34
C GLY A 474 16.64 10.60 -3.84
N GLU A 475 15.95 11.34 -2.96
CA GLU A 475 16.16 11.19 -1.52
C GLU A 475 15.76 9.77 -1.08
N PRO A 476 16.68 8.98 -0.46
CA PRO A 476 16.38 7.62 -0.08
C PRO A 476 15.54 7.55 1.19
N VAL A 477 14.55 6.66 1.22
CA VAL A 477 13.75 6.34 2.42
C VAL A 477 14.42 5.23 3.26
N ASN A 478 13.90 4.99 4.46
CA ASN A 478 14.55 4.10 5.43
C ASN A 478 14.69 2.65 4.96
N ASN A 479 13.72 2.11 4.21
CA ASN A 479 13.85 0.75 3.69
C ASN A 479 15.00 0.62 2.69
N GLU A 480 15.24 1.65 1.88
CA GLU A 480 16.37 1.68 0.94
C GLU A 480 17.71 1.79 1.67
N LYS A 481 17.82 2.72 2.64
CA LYS A 481 19.02 2.90 3.48
C LYS A 481 19.42 1.63 4.22
N LYS A 482 18.47 0.73 4.49
CA LYS A 482 18.68 -0.54 5.22
C LYS A 482 18.66 -1.76 4.32
N ASN A 483 18.40 -1.57 3.03
CA ASN A 483 18.22 -2.63 2.04
C ASN A 483 17.15 -3.67 2.46
N TYR A 484 16.04 -3.19 3.05
CA TYR A 484 14.86 -4.01 3.31
C TYR A 484 14.01 -4.03 2.03
N ARG A 485 14.15 -5.09 1.23
CA ARG A 485 13.52 -5.20 -0.09
C ARG A 485 13.05 -6.63 -0.32
N GLU A 486 11.84 -6.91 0.14
CA GLU A 486 11.23 -8.21 0.01
C GLU A 486 10.14 -8.19 -1.06
N ILE A 487 9.93 -9.33 -1.72
CA ILE A 487 8.82 -9.57 -2.63
C ILE A 487 8.05 -10.80 -2.20
N ALA A 488 6.74 -10.76 -2.41
CA ALA A 488 5.88 -11.93 -2.29
C ALA A 488 4.80 -11.91 -3.37
N ILE A 489 4.54 -13.06 -3.94
CA ILE A 489 3.55 -13.22 -5.02
C ILE A 489 2.34 -13.95 -4.46
N PHE A 490 1.13 -13.49 -4.80
CA PHE A 490 -0.10 -14.10 -4.36
C PHE A 490 -0.20 -15.52 -4.89
N LYS A 491 -0.46 -16.44 -3.98
CA LYS A 491 -0.55 -17.87 -4.25
C LYS A 491 -1.79 -18.44 -3.57
N THR A 492 -2.62 -19.13 -4.33
CA THR A 492 -3.85 -19.78 -3.86
C THR A 492 -3.76 -21.30 -3.86
N GLY A 493 -2.93 -21.88 -4.71
CA GLY A 493 -2.79 -23.31 -4.87
C GLY A 493 -1.63 -23.92 -4.07
N VAL A 494 -1.52 -25.24 -4.19
CA VAL A 494 -0.42 -26.02 -3.63
C VAL A 494 0.79 -26.03 -4.59
N THR A 495 1.97 -26.30 -4.05
CA THR A 495 3.16 -26.58 -4.84
C THR A 495 3.25 -28.08 -5.08
N LEU A 496 3.53 -28.53 -6.33
CA LEU A 496 3.71 -29.93 -6.71
C LEU A 496 5.05 -30.48 -6.23
#